data_4c9c24e4be8f19099b33799dbda250ad
#
_entry.id   4c9c24e4be8f19099b33799dbda250ad
#
_cell.length_a   1.000
_cell.length_b   1.000
_cell.length_c   1.000
_cell.angle_alpha   90.00
_cell.angle_beta   90.00
_cell.angle_gamma   90.00
#
_symmetry.space_group_name_H-M   'P 1'
#
loop_
_entity.id
_entity.type
_entity.pdbx_description
1 polymer ?
#
loop_
_entity_poly.entity_id
_entity_poly.type
_entity_poly.pdbx_seq_one_letter_code
_entity_poly.pdbx_strand_id
1 'polypeptide(L)'
;METEETLGRRIRRLRQQRGMTLAKVAGDDFTRAFLNQVEMGKSQPSVRLLRVIADRLGAPIDYLVDGSTRLLDRQLAVERARLSLLHGDPKRALALLEPFLSERMAVGSDARLCAAEALLELGRRTEALHLLETEEPLLRENGDRDRLRRLRELRAGKRTVVDAAGHERQAERLLREGHRDLALEHFTAARILREAETN
;
A
#
# COMPACT_ATOMS: atom_id res chain seq x y z
N MET A 1 -5.06 -18.69 20.95
CA MET A 1 -4.64 -17.32 21.29
C MET A 1 -3.24 -17.13 20.72
N GLU A 2 -3.13 -16.56 19.52
CA GLU A 2 -1.83 -16.11 18.99
C GLU A 2 -1.40 -14.91 19.85
N THR A 3 -0.32 -15.07 20.59
CA THR A 3 0.28 -13.97 21.35
C THR A 3 0.84 -13.00 20.33
N GLU A 4 0.25 -11.81 20.27
CA GLU A 4 0.71 -10.71 19.43
C GLU A 4 2.22 -10.50 19.62
N GLU A 5 2.98 -10.66 18.55
CA GLU A 5 4.44 -10.55 18.60
C GLU A 5 4.83 -9.11 18.93
N THR A 6 5.60 -8.90 19.99
CA THR A 6 5.99 -7.55 20.42
C THR A 6 6.99 -6.91 19.43
N LEU A 7 7.05 -5.56 19.42
CA LEU A 7 8.02 -4.76 18.65
C LEU A 7 9.45 -5.33 18.75
N GLY A 8 9.91 -5.58 19.97
CA GLY A 8 11.27 -6.09 20.22
C GLY A 8 11.51 -7.47 19.61
N ARG A 9 10.53 -8.37 19.70
CA ARG A 9 10.60 -9.69 19.07
C ARG A 9 10.65 -9.60 17.55
N ARG A 10 9.86 -8.71 16.92
CA ARG A 10 9.90 -8.47 15.47
C ARG A 10 11.25 -7.97 15.01
N ILE A 11 11.82 -6.96 15.70
CA ILE A 11 13.16 -6.43 15.41
C ILE A 11 14.19 -7.55 15.47
N ARG A 12 14.19 -8.35 16.54
CA ARG A 12 15.12 -9.46 16.73
C ARG A 12 15.00 -10.50 15.62
N ARG A 13 13.78 -10.91 15.28
CA ARG A 13 13.51 -11.89 14.23
C ARG A 13 14.03 -11.42 12.88
N LEU A 14 13.71 -10.18 12.47
CA LEU A 14 14.18 -9.61 11.22
C LEU A 14 15.71 -9.51 11.17
N ARG A 15 16.33 -9.05 12.26
CA ARG A 15 17.78 -8.98 12.35
C ARG A 15 18.42 -10.34 12.15
N GLN A 16 17.92 -11.37 12.82
CA GLN A 16 18.43 -12.75 12.71
C GLN A 16 18.22 -13.34 11.31
N GLN A 17 17.02 -13.16 10.72
CA GLN A 17 16.73 -13.62 9.35
C GLN A 17 17.67 -13.01 8.31
N ARG A 18 18.15 -11.79 8.55
CA ARG A 18 19.11 -11.10 7.66
C ARG A 18 20.58 -11.31 8.04
N GLY A 19 20.87 -12.18 9.01
CA GLY A 19 22.23 -12.46 9.47
C GLY A 19 22.95 -11.23 10.05
N MET A 20 22.20 -10.24 10.56
CA MET A 20 22.78 -9.01 11.09
C MET A 20 23.13 -9.14 12.57
N THR A 21 24.28 -8.59 12.95
CA THR A 21 24.66 -8.46 14.37
C THR A 21 23.98 -7.24 15.02
N LEU A 22 23.87 -7.23 16.34
CA LEU A 22 23.40 -6.06 17.09
C LEU A 22 24.22 -4.79 16.77
N ALA A 23 25.55 -4.95 16.62
CA ALA A 23 26.43 -3.84 16.27
C ALA A 23 26.15 -3.29 14.86
N LYS A 24 25.89 -4.16 13.89
CA LYS A 24 25.58 -3.75 12.51
C LYS A 24 24.28 -2.95 12.43
N VAL A 25 23.25 -3.34 13.20
CA VAL A 25 21.98 -2.60 13.25
C VAL A 25 22.11 -1.33 14.08
N ALA A 26 22.92 -1.33 15.15
CA ALA A 26 23.13 -0.15 15.98
C ALA A 26 23.91 0.96 15.24
N GLY A 27 24.96 0.60 14.47
CA GLY A 27 25.85 1.55 13.83
C GLY A 27 26.37 2.61 14.80
N ASP A 28 26.39 3.85 14.35
CA ASP A 28 26.84 4.99 15.16
C ASP A 28 25.68 5.76 15.82
N ASP A 29 24.41 5.40 15.53
CA ASP A 29 23.26 6.13 16.04
C ASP A 29 22.86 5.75 17.46
N PHE A 30 23.18 4.52 17.90
CA PHE A 30 22.87 4.03 19.24
C PHE A 30 23.74 2.81 19.61
N THR A 31 23.75 2.44 20.89
CA THR A 31 24.59 1.33 21.35
C THR A 31 23.96 -0.03 21.08
N ARG A 32 24.80 -1.06 20.86
CA ARG A 32 24.37 -2.46 20.81
C ARG A 32 23.58 -2.90 22.05
N ALA A 33 23.96 -2.36 23.23
CA ALA A 33 23.29 -2.65 24.49
C ALA A 33 21.87 -2.10 24.51
N PHE A 34 21.66 -0.90 23.99
CA PHE A 34 20.32 -0.31 23.83
C PHE A 34 19.45 -1.16 22.90
N LEU A 35 19.97 -1.55 21.73
CA LEU A 35 19.21 -2.40 20.82
C LEU A 35 18.82 -3.74 21.48
N ASN A 36 19.73 -4.36 22.22
CA ASN A 36 19.43 -5.58 22.97
C ASN A 36 18.30 -5.37 23.99
N GLN A 37 18.29 -4.23 24.70
CA GLN A 37 17.19 -3.89 25.61
C GLN A 37 15.85 -3.70 24.88
N VAL A 38 15.87 -3.08 23.70
CA VAL A 38 14.69 -2.95 22.84
C VAL A 38 14.18 -4.34 22.40
N GLU A 39 15.08 -5.21 21.92
CA GLU A 39 14.72 -6.57 21.52
C GLU A 39 14.13 -7.42 22.66
N MET A 40 14.55 -7.14 23.89
CA MET A 40 14.02 -7.77 25.09
C MET A 40 12.76 -7.10 25.66
N GLY A 41 12.28 -6.02 25.04
CA GLY A 41 11.11 -5.25 25.51
C GLY A 41 11.39 -4.43 26.78
N LYS A 42 12.66 -4.25 27.18
CA LYS A 42 13.08 -3.49 28.36
C LYS A 42 13.27 -2.00 28.09
N SER A 43 13.33 -1.59 26.82
CA SER A 43 13.42 -0.19 26.39
C SER A 43 12.54 0.03 25.17
N GLN A 44 11.99 1.25 25.06
CA GLN A 44 11.26 1.69 23.88
C GLN A 44 12.12 2.68 23.08
N PRO A 45 12.36 2.44 21.78
CA PRO A 45 13.06 3.39 20.93
C PRO A 45 12.16 4.61 20.65
N SER A 46 12.77 5.78 20.52
CA SER A 46 12.08 6.94 19.98
C SER A 46 11.67 6.68 18.52
N VAL A 47 10.70 7.44 18.00
CA VAL A 47 10.26 7.34 16.59
C VAL A 47 11.44 7.53 15.62
N ARG A 48 12.38 8.43 15.94
CA ARG A 48 13.60 8.65 15.17
C ARG A 48 14.47 7.39 15.10
N LEU A 49 14.75 6.78 16.27
CA LEU A 49 15.58 5.57 16.34
C LEU A 49 14.86 4.37 15.71
N LEU A 50 13.54 4.31 15.83
CA LEU A 50 12.75 3.26 15.19
C LEU A 50 12.83 3.33 13.66
N ARG A 51 12.83 4.53 13.07
CA ARG A 51 13.08 4.72 11.63
C ARG A 51 14.46 4.22 11.23
N VAL A 52 15.50 4.59 11.97
CA VAL A 52 16.87 4.11 11.69
C VAL A 52 16.96 2.59 11.76
N ILE A 53 16.30 1.97 12.74
CA ILE A 53 16.24 0.50 12.87
C ILE A 53 15.49 -0.10 11.66
N ALA A 54 14.35 0.47 11.28
CA ALA A 54 13.54 0.05 10.14
C ALA A 54 14.32 0.10 8.83
N ASP A 55 14.99 1.23 8.56
CA ASP A 55 15.80 1.44 7.35
C ASP A 55 16.96 0.43 7.27
N ARG A 56 17.68 0.22 8.38
CA ARG A 56 18.80 -0.75 8.42
C ARG A 56 18.34 -2.19 8.28
N LEU A 57 17.19 -2.50 8.85
CA LEU A 57 16.55 -3.80 8.67
C LEU A 57 15.84 -3.90 7.31
N GLY A 58 15.72 -2.80 6.52
CA GLY A 58 14.98 -2.77 5.25
C GLY A 58 13.53 -3.21 5.43
N ALA A 59 12.88 -2.83 6.51
CA ALA A 59 11.49 -3.16 6.82
C ALA A 59 10.67 -1.88 7.01
N PRO A 60 9.38 -1.86 6.63
CA PRO A 60 8.51 -0.74 6.94
C PRO A 60 8.42 -0.52 8.45
N ILE A 61 8.36 0.76 8.87
CA ILE A 61 8.23 1.10 10.30
C ILE A 61 6.95 0.52 10.90
N ASP A 62 5.84 0.54 10.14
CA ASP A 62 4.55 0.00 10.55
C ASP A 62 4.64 -1.49 10.86
N TYR A 63 5.42 -2.23 10.04
CA TYR A 63 5.68 -3.64 10.31
C TYR A 63 6.41 -3.86 11.65
N LEU A 64 7.33 -2.98 12.01
CA LEU A 64 8.00 -3.07 13.31
C LEU A 64 7.03 -2.76 14.45
N VAL A 65 6.15 -1.78 14.30
CA VAL A 65 5.25 -1.30 15.37
C VAL A 65 4.13 -2.29 15.66
N ASP A 66 3.39 -2.72 14.65
CA ASP A 66 2.18 -3.53 14.82
C ASP A 66 2.22 -4.90 14.11
N GLY A 67 3.33 -5.22 13.43
CA GLY A 67 3.48 -6.45 12.66
C GLY A 67 2.73 -6.44 11.33
N SER A 68 2.14 -5.32 10.98
CA SER A 68 1.36 -5.22 9.75
C SER A 68 2.24 -4.85 8.57
N THR A 69 2.09 -5.57 7.51
CA THR A 69 2.50 -5.13 6.16
C THR A 69 1.41 -4.25 5.53
N ARG A 70 0.57 -3.64 6.39
CA ARG A 70 -0.67 -2.95 5.97
C ARG A 70 -0.47 -1.97 4.82
N LEU A 71 0.65 -1.24 4.81
CA LEU A 71 0.92 -0.33 3.71
C LEU A 71 1.17 -1.08 2.40
N LEU A 72 2.02 -2.11 2.45
CA LEU A 72 2.33 -2.95 1.29
C LEU A 72 1.12 -3.77 0.86
N ASP A 73 0.44 -4.42 1.81
CA ASP A 73 -0.77 -5.21 1.54
C ASP A 73 -1.85 -4.34 0.91
N ARG A 74 -2.01 -3.09 1.39
CA ARG A 74 -2.94 -2.13 0.80
C ARG A 74 -2.55 -1.73 -0.61
N GLN A 75 -1.27 -1.41 -0.86
CA GLN A 75 -0.80 -1.08 -2.19
C GLN A 75 -1.05 -2.24 -3.17
N LEU A 76 -0.72 -3.46 -2.77
CA LEU A 76 -0.99 -4.65 -3.56
C LEU A 76 -2.49 -4.90 -3.77
N ALA A 77 -3.31 -4.65 -2.74
CA ALA A 77 -4.77 -4.77 -2.86
C ALA A 77 -5.34 -3.75 -3.85
N VAL A 78 -4.86 -2.50 -3.82
CA VAL A 78 -5.26 -1.46 -4.78
C VAL A 78 -4.87 -1.85 -6.20
N GLU A 79 -3.65 -2.35 -6.44
CA GLU A 79 -3.23 -2.76 -7.77
C GLU A 79 -4.05 -3.96 -8.28
N ARG A 80 -4.30 -4.96 -7.44
CA ARG A 80 -5.17 -6.10 -7.78
C ARG A 80 -6.61 -5.67 -8.05
N ALA A 81 -7.11 -4.70 -7.30
CA ALA A 81 -8.45 -4.15 -7.53
C ALA A 81 -8.53 -3.39 -8.85
N ARG A 82 -7.51 -2.61 -9.21
CA ARG A 82 -7.41 -1.94 -10.53
C ARG A 82 -7.43 -2.93 -11.69
N LEU A 83 -6.66 -4.01 -11.55
CA LEU A 83 -6.64 -5.10 -12.53
C LEU A 83 -8.02 -5.79 -12.62
N SER A 84 -8.69 -6.02 -11.49
CA SER A 84 -10.05 -6.59 -11.47
C SER A 84 -11.05 -5.68 -12.18
N LEU A 85 -10.97 -4.35 -12.02
CA LEU A 85 -11.79 -3.39 -12.77
C LEU A 85 -11.49 -3.45 -14.26
N LEU A 86 -10.23 -3.53 -14.66
CA LEU A 86 -9.85 -3.68 -16.07
C LEU A 86 -10.46 -4.95 -16.71
N HIS A 87 -10.53 -6.04 -15.95
CA HIS A 87 -11.16 -7.29 -16.39
C HIS A 87 -12.71 -7.30 -16.25
N GLY A 88 -13.32 -6.17 -15.85
CA GLY A 88 -14.78 -6.07 -15.71
C GLY A 88 -15.33 -6.79 -14.47
N ASP A 89 -14.52 -6.99 -13.45
CA ASP A 89 -14.94 -7.59 -12.17
C ASP A 89 -14.90 -6.57 -11.01
N PRO A 90 -15.84 -5.60 -10.98
CA PRO A 90 -15.90 -4.60 -9.91
C PRO A 90 -16.29 -5.20 -8.55
N LYS A 91 -16.96 -6.36 -8.51
CA LYS A 91 -17.28 -7.04 -7.25
C LYS A 91 -16.01 -7.53 -6.55
N ARG A 92 -15.11 -8.16 -7.31
CA ARG A 92 -13.82 -8.62 -6.80
C ARG A 92 -12.96 -7.43 -6.39
N ALA A 93 -12.95 -6.36 -7.18
CA ALA A 93 -12.23 -5.14 -6.83
C ALA A 93 -12.67 -4.59 -5.48
N LEU A 94 -13.97 -4.49 -5.24
CA LEU A 94 -14.52 -4.00 -3.97
C LEU A 94 -14.17 -4.91 -2.79
N ALA A 95 -14.29 -6.24 -2.96
CA ALA A 95 -13.94 -7.20 -1.92
C ALA A 95 -12.45 -7.13 -1.50
N LEU A 96 -11.55 -6.87 -2.45
CA LEU A 96 -10.12 -6.69 -2.17
C LEU A 96 -9.82 -5.43 -1.35
N LEU A 97 -10.65 -4.39 -1.47
CA LEU A 97 -10.44 -3.09 -0.83
C LEU A 97 -11.17 -2.95 0.50
N GLU A 98 -12.20 -3.74 0.76
CA GLU A 98 -13.05 -3.66 1.96
C GLU A 98 -12.27 -3.56 3.27
N PRO A 99 -11.21 -4.36 3.52
CA PRO A 99 -10.43 -4.29 4.76
C PRO A 99 -9.75 -2.94 5.00
N PHE A 100 -9.58 -2.13 3.95
CA PHE A 100 -8.81 -0.86 3.98
C PHE A 100 -9.70 0.39 3.90
N LEU A 101 -11.01 0.26 3.73
CA LEU A 101 -11.91 1.39 3.55
C LEU A 101 -12.18 2.18 4.85
N SER A 102 -12.12 1.52 6.01
CA SER A 102 -12.35 2.13 7.32
C SER A 102 -11.19 2.98 7.83
N GLU A 103 -10.01 2.87 7.21
CA GLU A 103 -8.82 3.58 7.64
C GLU A 103 -8.86 5.05 7.21
N ARG A 104 -8.89 5.99 8.17
CA ARG A 104 -8.97 7.44 7.94
C ARG A 104 -7.65 8.11 7.56
N MET A 105 -6.61 7.37 7.22
CA MET A 105 -5.29 7.93 6.86
C MET A 105 -5.19 8.23 5.37
N ALA A 106 -4.39 9.25 5.01
CA ALA A 106 -4.13 9.65 3.62
C ALA A 106 -3.67 8.49 2.71
N VAL A 107 -3.00 7.50 3.30
CA VAL A 107 -2.56 6.28 2.61
C VAL A 107 -3.74 5.41 2.16
N GLY A 108 -4.93 5.57 2.75
CA GLY A 108 -6.17 4.89 2.34
C GLY A 108 -6.87 5.51 1.14
N SER A 109 -6.46 6.71 0.71
CA SER A 109 -7.15 7.45 -0.36
C SER A 109 -7.19 6.70 -1.68
N ASP A 110 -6.12 6.01 -2.08
CA ASP A 110 -6.11 5.22 -3.31
C ASP A 110 -7.10 4.04 -3.24
N ALA A 111 -7.21 3.38 -2.09
CA ALA A 111 -8.17 2.31 -1.89
C ALA A 111 -9.61 2.84 -1.99
N ARG A 112 -9.91 3.98 -1.36
CA ARG A 112 -11.25 4.59 -1.39
C ARG A 112 -11.63 5.12 -2.77
N LEU A 113 -10.69 5.75 -3.50
CA LEU A 113 -10.93 6.17 -4.89
C LEU A 113 -11.17 4.97 -5.82
N CYS A 114 -10.41 3.90 -5.67
CA CYS A 114 -10.60 2.67 -6.45
C CYS A 114 -11.92 1.97 -6.07
N ALA A 115 -12.31 1.97 -4.80
CA ALA A 115 -13.60 1.44 -4.35
C ALA A 115 -14.78 2.27 -4.90
N ALA A 116 -14.64 3.61 -4.93
CA ALA A 116 -15.66 4.47 -5.54
C ALA A 116 -15.84 4.16 -7.03
N GLU A 117 -14.75 3.91 -7.76
CA GLU A 117 -14.80 3.48 -9.17
C GLU A 117 -15.53 2.14 -9.31
N ALA A 118 -15.22 1.14 -8.47
CA ALA A 118 -15.90 -0.15 -8.46
C ALA A 118 -17.41 0.00 -8.15
N LEU A 119 -17.77 0.86 -7.21
CA LEU A 119 -19.17 1.14 -6.88
C LEU A 119 -19.92 1.81 -8.05
N LEU A 120 -19.27 2.72 -8.77
CA LEU A 120 -19.86 3.34 -9.97
C LEU A 120 -20.13 2.30 -11.08
N GLU A 121 -19.21 1.37 -11.31
CA GLU A 121 -19.38 0.28 -12.27
C GLU A 121 -20.50 -0.70 -11.86
N LEU A 122 -20.73 -0.89 -10.57
CA LEU A 122 -21.83 -1.68 -10.03
C LEU A 122 -23.18 -0.94 -10.05
N GLY A 123 -23.23 0.32 -10.51
CA GLY A 123 -24.43 1.16 -10.48
C GLY A 123 -24.77 1.69 -9.08
N ARG A 124 -23.93 1.47 -8.08
CA ARG A 124 -24.10 1.91 -6.66
C ARG A 124 -23.64 3.37 -6.48
N ARG A 125 -24.22 4.26 -7.31
CA ARG A 125 -23.77 5.66 -7.42
C ARG A 125 -23.85 6.44 -6.10
N THR A 126 -24.90 6.24 -5.32
CA THR A 126 -25.08 6.92 -4.03
C THR A 126 -23.95 6.62 -3.05
N GLU A 127 -23.55 5.37 -2.96
CA GLU A 127 -22.46 4.94 -2.07
C GLU A 127 -21.11 5.45 -2.57
N ALA A 128 -20.89 5.42 -3.87
CA ALA A 128 -19.67 5.98 -4.47
C ALA A 128 -19.54 7.48 -4.18
N LEU A 129 -20.61 8.25 -4.37
CA LEU A 129 -20.60 9.69 -4.10
C LEU A 129 -20.36 9.99 -2.62
N HIS A 130 -20.99 9.25 -1.71
CA HIS A 130 -20.76 9.39 -0.27
C HIS A 130 -19.28 9.14 0.09
N LEU A 131 -18.67 8.10 -0.50
CA LEU A 131 -17.26 7.80 -0.28
C LEU A 131 -16.35 8.92 -0.80
N LEU A 132 -16.65 9.47 -1.98
CA LEU A 132 -15.90 10.60 -2.55
C LEU A 132 -16.09 11.91 -1.76
N GLU A 133 -17.27 12.16 -1.20
CA GLU A 133 -17.54 13.32 -0.36
C GLU A 133 -16.75 13.28 0.95
N THR A 134 -16.63 12.12 1.56
CA THR A 134 -15.85 11.93 2.78
C THR A 134 -14.35 12.05 2.54
N GLU A 135 -13.88 11.72 1.33
CA GLU A 135 -12.46 11.75 0.96
C GLU A 135 -11.97 13.15 0.57
N GLU A 136 -12.82 13.96 -0.05
CA GLU A 136 -12.43 15.26 -0.60
C GLU A 136 -11.76 16.22 0.42
N PRO A 137 -12.29 16.38 1.66
CA PRO A 137 -11.66 17.22 2.66
C PRO A 137 -10.23 16.78 3.02
N LEU A 138 -10.04 15.46 3.17
CA LEU A 138 -8.73 14.87 3.49
C LEU A 138 -7.69 15.13 2.39
N LEU A 139 -8.09 15.01 1.13
CA LEU A 139 -7.22 15.28 -0.01
C LEU A 139 -6.89 16.77 -0.14
N ARG A 140 -7.82 17.65 0.20
CA ARG A 140 -7.59 19.11 0.20
C ARG A 140 -6.63 19.51 1.31
N GLU A 141 -6.80 19.00 2.50
CA GLU A 141 -5.95 19.28 3.65
C GLU A 141 -4.50 18.84 3.40
N ASN A 142 -4.32 17.69 2.75
CA ASN A 142 -3.01 17.16 2.38
C ASN A 142 -2.41 17.79 1.11
N GLY A 143 -3.13 18.66 0.41
CA GLY A 143 -2.68 19.31 -0.83
C GLY A 143 -2.50 18.33 -2.01
N ASP A 144 -3.17 17.17 -1.99
CA ASP A 144 -3.02 16.10 -2.99
C ASP A 144 -3.80 16.42 -4.28
N ARG A 145 -3.16 17.17 -5.17
CA ARG A 145 -3.78 17.64 -6.41
C ARG A 145 -4.14 16.54 -7.39
N ASP A 146 -3.34 15.50 -7.45
CA ASP A 146 -3.54 14.39 -8.39
C ASP A 146 -4.73 13.53 -8.00
N ARG A 147 -4.83 13.15 -6.73
CA ARG A 147 -6.01 12.43 -6.22
C ARG A 147 -7.28 13.28 -6.24
N LEU A 148 -7.18 14.61 -5.99
CA LEU A 148 -8.33 15.51 -6.16
C LEU A 148 -8.81 15.58 -7.61
N ARG A 149 -7.89 15.57 -8.59
CA ARG A 149 -8.26 15.49 -10.02
C ARG A 149 -9.01 14.21 -10.31
N ARG A 150 -8.48 13.06 -9.89
CA ARG A 150 -9.13 11.76 -10.06
C ARG A 150 -10.50 11.71 -9.41
N LEU A 151 -10.65 12.23 -8.19
CA LEU A 151 -11.93 12.32 -7.50
C LEU A 151 -12.98 13.07 -8.34
N ARG A 152 -12.60 14.22 -8.92
CA ARG A 152 -13.49 15.00 -9.79
C ARG A 152 -13.87 14.26 -11.07
N GLU A 153 -12.94 13.52 -11.65
CA GLU A 153 -13.17 12.68 -12.82
C GLU A 153 -14.18 11.57 -12.51
N LEU A 154 -14.02 10.88 -11.37
CA LEU A 154 -14.98 9.87 -10.92
C LEU A 154 -16.38 10.44 -10.67
N ARG A 155 -16.49 11.62 -10.04
CA ARG A 155 -17.78 12.31 -9.87
C ARG A 155 -18.46 12.63 -11.20
N ALA A 156 -17.67 13.00 -12.22
CA ALA A 156 -18.16 13.25 -13.57
C ALA A 156 -18.46 11.97 -14.37
N GLY A 157 -18.30 10.79 -13.78
CA GLY A 157 -18.52 9.51 -14.45
C GLY A 157 -17.41 9.13 -15.44
N LYS A 158 -16.24 9.77 -15.36
CA LYS A 158 -15.10 9.42 -16.21
C LYS A 158 -14.37 8.22 -15.59
N ARG A 159 -14.17 7.18 -16.37
CA ARG A 159 -13.35 6.03 -15.97
C ARG A 159 -11.87 6.43 -15.99
N THR A 160 -11.13 5.93 -15.03
CA THR A 160 -9.67 6.04 -15.07
C THR A 160 -9.15 4.99 -16.03
N VAL A 161 -8.92 5.37 -17.27
CA VAL A 161 -8.25 4.49 -18.24
C VAL A 161 -6.75 4.58 -17.94
N VAL A 162 -6.20 3.54 -17.35
CA VAL A 162 -4.74 3.38 -17.33
C VAL A 162 -4.37 2.83 -18.70
N ASP A 163 -3.61 3.62 -19.48
CA ASP A 163 -3.15 3.20 -20.80
C ASP A 163 -2.11 2.07 -20.73
N ALA A 164 -1.82 1.45 -21.86
CA ALA A 164 -0.84 0.38 -21.93
C ALA A 164 0.53 0.80 -21.35
N ALA A 165 0.98 2.03 -21.62
CA ALA A 165 2.21 2.57 -21.09
C ALA A 165 2.17 2.75 -19.57
N GLY A 166 1.01 3.09 -19.00
CA GLY A 166 0.81 3.16 -17.55
C GLY A 166 0.94 1.81 -16.87
N HIS A 167 0.35 0.76 -17.47
CA HIS A 167 0.51 -0.61 -16.97
C HIS A 167 1.96 -1.10 -17.07
N GLU A 168 2.70 -0.77 -18.14
CA GLU A 168 4.11 -1.11 -18.27
C GLU A 168 4.98 -0.46 -17.18
N ARG A 169 4.80 0.85 -16.96
CA ARG A 169 5.52 1.55 -15.88
C ARG A 169 5.24 0.93 -14.52
N GLN A 170 4.00 0.53 -14.27
CA GLN A 170 3.61 -0.13 -13.02
C GLN A 170 4.26 -1.51 -12.89
N ALA A 171 4.25 -2.31 -13.97
CA ALA A 171 4.90 -3.61 -14.01
C ALA A 171 6.40 -3.52 -13.70
N GLU A 172 7.11 -2.57 -14.33
CA GLU A 172 8.53 -2.33 -14.08
C GLU A 172 8.82 -1.94 -12.62
N ARG A 173 7.95 -1.14 -12.01
CA ARG A 173 8.05 -0.80 -10.59
C ARG A 173 7.90 -2.04 -9.72
N LEU A 174 6.86 -2.84 -9.95
CA LEU A 174 6.58 -4.06 -9.22
C LEU A 174 7.69 -5.11 -9.34
N LEU A 175 8.33 -5.20 -10.52
CA LEU A 175 9.51 -6.05 -10.70
C LEU A 175 10.68 -5.62 -9.81
N ARG A 176 10.95 -4.31 -9.73
CA ARG A 176 12.01 -3.78 -8.85
C ARG A 176 11.71 -4.02 -7.37
N GLU A 177 10.44 -4.01 -6.99
CA GLU A 177 9.95 -4.29 -5.63
C GLU A 177 9.87 -5.81 -5.32
N GLY A 178 10.10 -6.67 -6.33
CA GLY A 178 10.10 -8.14 -6.18
C GLY A 178 8.74 -8.82 -6.38
N HIS A 179 7.71 -8.08 -6.78
CA HIS A 179 6.32 -8.58 -6.97
C HIS A 179 6.10 -9.10 -8.40
N ARG A 180 6.78 -10.21 -8.75
CA ARG A 180 6.82 -10.75 -10.12
C ARG A 180 5.47 -11.13 -10.69
N ASP A 181 4.62 -11.78 -9.90
CA ASP A 181 3.32 -12.26 -10.36
C ASP A 181 2.41 -11.08 -10.74
N LEU A 182 2.37 -10.05 -9.89
CA LEU A 182 1.58 -8.86 -10.13
C LEU A 182 2.15 -8.02 -11.29
N ALA A 183 3.47 -7.97 -11.44
CA ALA A 183 4.12 -7.34 -12.60
C ALA A 183 3.71 -8.02 -13.91
N LEU A 184 3.68 -9.36 -13.94
CA LEU A 184 3.24 -10.13 -15.10
C LEU A 184 1.77 -9.84 -15.48
N GLU A 185 0.89 -9.70 -14.48
CA GLU A 185 -0.50 -9.31 -14.71
C GLU A 185 -0.61 -7.93 -15.36
N HIS A 186 0.19 -6.94 -14.92
CA HIS A 186 0.23 -5.61 -15.53
C HIS A 186 0.81 -5.63 -16.94
N PHE A 187 1.87 -6.40 -17.23
CA PHE A 187 2.37 -6.56 -18.59
C PHE A 187 1.34 -7.20 -19.50
N THR A 188 0.59 -8.18 -19.00
CA THR A 188 -0.49 -8.82 -19.76
C THR A 188 -1.59 -7.81 -20.08
N ALA A 189 -1.99 -6.99 -19.11
CA ALA A 189 -2.97 -5.92 -19.31
C ALA A 189 -2.49 -4.89 -20.36
N ALA A 190 -1.22 -4.47 -20.28
CA ALA A 190 -0.63 -3.56 -21.27
C ALA A 190 -0.68 -4.13 -22.69
N ARG A 191 -0.37 -5.42 -22.85
CA ARG A 191 -0.44 -6.11 -24.15
C ARG A 191 -1.87 -6.13 -24.69
N ILE A 192 -2.85 -6.51 -23.88
CA ILE A 192 -4.27 -6.55 -24.29
C ILE A 192 -4.74 -5.17 -24.76
N LEU A 193 -4.38 -4.10 -24.03
CA LEU A 193 -4.74 -2.73 -24.41
C LEU A 193 -4.12 -2.31 -25.74
N ARG A 194 -2.85 -2.65 -26.01
CA ARG A 194 -2.20 -2.37 -27.31
C ARG A 194 -2.82 -3.14 -28.46
N GLU A 195 -3.17 -4.40 -28.25
CA GLU A 195 -3.85 -5.21 -29.27
C GLU A 195 -5.24 -4.63 -29.61
N ALA A 196 -5.94 -4.04 -28.61
CA ALA A 196 -7.22 -3.38 -28.82
C ALA A 196 -7.12 -2.01 -29.53
N GLU A 197 -5.97 -1.31 -29.40
CA GLU A 197 -5.73 -0.03 -30.09
C GLU A 197 -5.36 -0.21 -31.58
N THR A 198 -4.91 -1.41 -31.97
CA THR A 198 -4.47 -1.72 -33.32
C THR A 198 -5.54 -2.37 -34.23
N ASN A 199 -6.69 -2.73 -33.67
CA ASN A 199 -7.87 -3.27 -34.38
C ASN A 199 -8.97 -2.21 -34.55
#